data_e5c0c0bb9d4e5b519899002ac0c08a28
#
_entry.id   e5c0c0bb9d4e5b519899002ac0c08a28
#
_cell.length_a   1.000
_cell.length_b   1.000
_cell.length_c   1.000
_cell.angle_alpha   90.00
_cell.angle_beta   90.00
_cell.angle_gamma   90.00
#
_symmetry.space_group_name_H-M   'P 1'
#
loop_
_entity.id
_entity.type
_entity.pdbx_description
1 polymer ?
#
loop_
_entity_poly.entity_id
_entity_poly.type
_entity_poly.pdbx_seq_one_letter_code
_entity_poly.pdbx_strand_id
1 'polypeptide(L)'
;DESAVEQLRWLWLATIASVQLWDDVGWETLSERHVRLARRTGALSDLPLALTQRVYMHLLAGELTAAASLVDEIEAATDAIGSTLAPYGKVGLAALRGREVEAVDLIGRTRTEVTRRGEGIGVSVVDWAEAVLYNGLARYEDARSAALRVVDHQDLNPSTWVMPEVIEAAVRAGTPELAAHTHRRLV
;
A
#
# COMPACT_ATOMS: atom_id res chain seq x y z
N ASP A 1 0.64 29.11 2.01
CA ASP A 1 2.08 29.39 2.21
C ASP A 1 2.87 28.45 1.31
N GLU A 2 3.56 28.97 0.30
CA GLU A 2 4.31 28.22 -0.71
C GLU A 2 5.35 27.29 -0.06
N SER A 3 5.99 27.72 1.03
CA SER A 3 6.92 26.92 1.83
C SER A 3 6.28 25.68 2.46
N ALA A 4 5.02 25.75 2.86
CA ALA A 4 4.34 24.60 3.46
C ALA A 4 4.00 23.53 2.40
N VAL A 5 3.57 23.95 1.21
CA VAL A 5 3.29 23.04 0.07
C VAL A 5 4.57 22.32 -0.35
N GLU A 6 5.68 23.05 -0.45
CA GLU A 6 6.97 22.45 -0.77
C GLU A 6 7.41 21.44 0.30
N GLN A 7 7.26 21.77 1.59
CA GLN A 7 7.58 20.86 2.68
C GLN A 7 6.72 19.59 2.65
N LEU A 8 5.42 19.68 2.36
CA LEU A 8 4.53 18.51 2.24
C LEU A 8 4.99 17.58 1.13
N ARG A 9 5.33 18.15 -0.03
CA ARG A 9 5.86 17.38 -1.17
C ARG A 9 7.16 16.65 -0.81
N TRP A 10 8.11 17.33 -0.15
CA TRP A 10 9.38 16.72 0.25
C TRP A 10 9.19 15.64 1.32
N LEU A 11 8.29 15.84 2.26
CA LEU A 11 7.96 14.82 3.27
C LEU A 11 7.39 13.57 2.63
N TRP A 12 6.50 13.72 1.64
CA TRP A 12 5.98 12.58 0.90
C TRP A 12 7.09 11.80 0.19
N LEU A 13 7.96 12.48 -0.56
CA LEU A 13 9.08 11.84 -1.27
C LEU A 13 10.06 11.16 -0.31
N ALA A 14 10.39 11.82 0.81
CA ALA A 14 11.28 11.25 1.81
C ALA A 14 10.68 10.02 2.49
N THR A 15 9.37 10.03 2.76
CA THR A 15 8.65 8.86 3.28
C THR A 15 8.73 7.70 2.30
N ILE A 16 8.49 7.93 1.00
CA ILE A 16 8.62 6.91 -0.03
C ILE A 16 10.05 6.35 -0.08
N ALA A 17 11.07 7.19 0.04
CA ALA A 17 12.46 6.74 0.06
C ALA A 17 12.75 5.84 1.29
N SER A 18 12.24 6.19 2.47
CA SER A 18 12.39 5.35 3.68
C SER A 18 11.74 3.98 3.48
N VAL A 19 10.56 3.94 2.88
CA VAL A 19 9.87 2.68 2.55
C VAL A 19 10.72 1.80 1.63
N GLN A 20 11.33 2.39 0.59
CA GLN A 20 12.18 1.64 -0.35
C GLN A 20 13.44 1.08 0.30
N LEU A 21 13.96 1.77 1.30
CA LEU A 21 15.16 1.37 2.04
C LEU A 21 14.87 0.46 3.24
N TRP A 22 13.61 0.10 3.47
CA TRP A 22 13.16 -0.63 4.66
C TRP A 22 13.59 0.07 5.96
N ASP A 23 13.66 1.42 5.95
CA ASP A 23 13.92 2.26 7.11
C ASP A 23 12.60 2.54 7.84
N ASP A 24 12.21 1.63 8.72
CA ASP A 24 10.97 1.71 9.50
C ASP A 24 10.95 2.93 10.44
N VAL A 25 12.08 3.29 11.04
CA VAL A 25 12.21 4.46 11.92
C VAL A 25 12.04 5.75 11.12
N GLY A 26 12.69 5.84 9.98
CA GLY A 26 12.54 6.97 9.06
C GLY A 26 11.10 7.07 8.55
N TRP A 27 10.51 5.96 8.14
CA TRP A 27 9.13 5.93 7.68
C TRP A 27 8.15 6.42 8.74
N GLU A 28 8.24 5.91 9.97
CA GLU A 28 7.41 6.36 11.08
C GLU A 28 7.55 7.87 11.32
N THR A 29 8.79 8.33 11.49
CA THR A 29 9.09 9.73 11.81
C THR A 29 8.60 10.69 10.71
N LEU A 30 8.88 10.37 9.45
CA LEU A 30 8.54 11.23 8.32
C LEU A 30 7.04 11.24 8.02
N SER A 31 6.37 10.07 8.08
CA SER A 31 4.93 9.99 7.87
C SER A 31 4.15 10.71 8.98
N GLU A 32 4.58 10.59 10.24
CA GLU A 32 3.98 11.33 11.35
C GLU A 32 4.16 12.85 11.18
N ARG A 33 5.37 13.29 10.78
CA ARG A 33 5.64 14.69 10.50
C ARG A 33 4.80 15.22 9.34
N HIS A 34 4.59 14.40 8.31
CA HIS A 34 3.74 14.73 7.15
C HIS A 34 2.29 14.97 7.60
N VAL A 35 1.70 14.05 8.34
CA VAL A 35 0.34 14.19 8.89
C VAL A 35 0.22 15.44 9.78
N ARG A 36 1.17 15.65 10.69
CA ARG A 36 1.18 16.83 11.57
C ARG A 36 1.25 18.14 10.78
N LEU A 37 2.06 18.19 9.73
CA LEU A 37 2.17 19.39 8.90
C LEU A 37 0.87 19.62 8.12
N ALA A 38 0.31 18.61 7.47
CA ALA A 38 -0.95 18.72 6.74
C ALA A 38 -2.09 19.24 7.64
N ARG A 39 -2.21 18.71 8.87
CA ARG A 39 -3.20 19.18 9.84
C ARG A 39 -2.98 20.63 10.28
N ARG A 40 -1.75 21.01 10.60
CA ARG A 40 -1.43 22.38 11.06
C ARG A 40 -1.65 23.44 10.00
N THR A 41 -1.39 23.11 8.75
CA THR A 41 -1.52 24.04 7.62
C THR A 41 -2.91 24.05 7.00
N GLY A 42 -3.80 23.13 7.44
CA GLY A 42 -5.11 22.96 6.85
C GLY A 42 -5.05 22.40 5.42
N ALA A 43 -3.98 21.73 5.04
CA ALA A 43 -3.79 21.12 3.73
C ALA A 43 -4.63 19.83 3.61
N LEU A 44 -5.96 20.00 3.55
CA LEU A 44 -6.92 18.90 3.56
C LEU A 44 -6.79 17.99 2.31
N SER A 45 -6.29 18.50 1.20
CA SER A 45 -6.02 17.71 -0.01
C SER A 45 -4.84 16.74 0.16
N ASP A 46 -3.85 17.08 1.00
CA ASP A 46 -2.67 16.26 1.24
C ASP A 46 -2.87 15.27 2.41
N LEU A 47 -3.79 15.58 3.31
CA LEU A 47 -4.03 14.77 4.52
C LEU A 47 -4.37 13.30 4.22
N PRO A 48 -5.27 12.96 3.28
CA PRO A 48 -5.57 11.57 2.96
C PRO A 48 -4.35 10.79 2.46
N LEU A 49 -3.48 11.42 1.67
CA LEU A 49 -2.24 10.80 1.18
C LEU A 49 -1.26 10.56 2.32
N ALA A 50 -1.08 11.55 3.20
CA ALA A 50 -0.21 11.44 4.37
C ALA A 50 -0.70 10.32 5.33
N LEU A 51 -2.00 10.24 5.59
CA LEU A 51 -2.60 9.19 6.41
C LEU A 51 -2.44 7.80 5.77
N THR A 52 -2.56 7.70 4.44
CA THR A 52 -2.37 6.42 3.73
C THR A 52 -0.99 5.82 4.01
N GLN A 53 0.08 6.61 4.07
CA GLN A 53 1.41 6.12 4.43
C GLN A 53 1.44 5.53 5.85
N ARG A 54 0.75 6.17 6.80
CA ARG A 54 0.61 5.66 8.17
C ARG A 54 -0.21 4.36 8.21
N VAL A 55 -1.27 4.25 7.40
CA VAL A 55 -2.05 3.00 7.29
C VAL A 55 -1.14 1.85 6.92
N TYR A 56 -0.33 1.98 5.87
CA TYR A 56 0.57 0.90 5.43
C TYR A 56 1.61 0.53 6.48
N MET A 57 2.15 1.50 7.19
CA MET A 57 3.05 1.23 8.31
C MET A 57 2.39 0.35 9.37
N HIS A 58 1.17 0.70 9.80
CA HIS A 58 0.42 -0.11 10.77
C HIS A 58 0.02 -1.48 10.21
N LEU A 59 -0.32 -1.57 8.90
CA LEU A 59 -0.64 -2.85 8.25
C LEU A 59 0.55 -3.80 8.29
N LEU A 60 1.76 -3.34 7.96
CA LEU A 60 2.98 -4.15 7.97
C LEU A 60 3.45 -4.48 9.40
N ALA A 61 3.13 -3.63 10.39
CA ALA A 61 3.34 -3.91 11.81
C ALA A 61 2.29 -4.87 12.40
N GLY A 62 1.24 -5.25 11.66
CA GLY A 62 0.14 -6.08 12.16
C GLY A 62 -0.86 -5.35 13.05
N GLU A 63 -0.80 -4.03 13.11
CA GLU A 63 -1.63 -3.17 13.96
C GLU A 63 -2.96 -2.82 13.27
N LEU A 64 -3.76 -3.83 12.91
CA LEU A 64 -4.93 -3.70 12.06
C LEU A 64 -6.02 -2.79 12.65
N THR A 65 -6.09 -2.64 13.98
CA THR A 65 -7.06 -1.72 14.63
C THR A 65 -6.65 -0.28 14.43
N ALA A 66 -5.36 0.05 14.60
CA ALA A 66 -4.84 1.38 14.34
C ALA A 66 -4.98 1.76 12.86
N ALA A 67 -4.65 0.82 11.97
CA ALA A 67 -4.86 1.01 10.53
C ALA A 67 -6.33 1.30 10.18
N ALA A 68 -7.29 0.58 10.80
CA ALA A 68 -8.72 0.80 10.58
C ALA A 68 -9.16 2.20 10.98
N SER A 69 -8.74 2.70 12.15
CA SER A 69 -9.07 4.05 12.60
C SER A 69 -8.57 5.13 11.64
N LEU A 70 -7.38 4.93 11.06
CA LEU A 70 -6.85 5.85 10.04
C LEU A 70 -7.60 5.74 8.71
N VAL A 71 -8.05 4.55 8.31
CA VAL A 71 -8.91 4.37 7.13
C VAL A 71 -10.21 5.14 7.29
N ASP A 72 -10.87 5.07 8.46
CA ASP A 72 -12.09 5.83 8.75
C ASP A 72 -11.83 7.35 8.67
N GLU A 73 -10.68 7.83 9.17
CA GLU A 73 -10.30 9.24 9.07
C GLU A 73 -10.05 9.66 7.61
N ILE A 74 -9.42 8.80 6.81
CA ILE A 74 -9.21 9.06 5.37
C ILE A 74 -10.56 9.18 4.65
N GLU A 75 -11.49 8.27 4.89
CA GLU A 75 -12.81 8.29 4.27
C GLU A 75 -13.55 9.59 4.63
N ALA A 76 -13.58 9.95 5.90
CA ALA A 76 -14.21 11.21 6.34
C ALA A 76 -13.56 12.44 5.69
N ALA A 77 -12.22 12.48 5.59
CA ALA A 77 -11.51 13.58 4.96
C ALA A 77 -11.76 13.65 3.44
N THR A 78 -11.73 12.52 2.75
CA THR A 78 -11.98 12.46 1.29
C THR A 78 -13.41 12.86 0.94
N ASP A 79 -14.38 12.42 1.73
CA ASP A 79 -15.79 12.81 1.56
C ASP A 79 -16.00 14.31 1.77
N ALA A 80 -15.37 14.87 2.80
CA ALA A 80 -15.51 16.31 3.13
C ALA A 80 -14.96 17.24 2.04
N ILE A 81 -13.92 16.81 1.30
CA ILE A 81 -13.28 17.62 0.25
C ILE A 81 -13.66 17.19 -1.17
N GLY A 82 -14.48 16.14 -1.33
CA GLY A 82 -14.80 15.58 -2.63
C GLY A 82 -13.58 14.98 -3.35
N SER A 83 -12.61 14.44 -2.60
CA SER A 83 -11.41 13.85 -3.18
C SER A 83 -11.72 12.57 -3.94
N THR A 84 -10.99 12.35 -5.02
CA THR A 84 -11.06 11.13 -5.83
C THR A 84 -9.90 10.17 -5.54
N LEU A 85 -9.18 10.34 -4.43
CA LEU A 85 -8.13 9.42 -4.03
C LEU A 85 -8.67 7.99 -3.92
N ALA A 86 -7.98 7.05 -4.55
CA ALA A 86 -8.38 5.64 -4.45
C ALA A 86 -8.20 5.12 -3.00
N PRO A 87 -9.06 4.18 -2.55
CA PRO A 87 -9.08 3.74 -1.16
C PRO A 87 -7.94 2.75 -0.85
N TYR A 88 -6.70 3.12 -1.15
CA TYR A 88 -5.52 2.26 -1.04
C TYR A 88 -5.37 1.62 0.35
N GLY A 89 -5.48 2.42 1.42
CA GLY A 89 -5.38 1.92 2.79
C GLY A 89 -6.47 0.90 3.13
N LYS A 90 -7.70 1.13 2.66
CA LYS A 90 -8.83 0.21 2.86
C LYS A 90 -8.63 -1.10 2.11
N VAL A 91 -8.09 -1.04 0.89
CA VAL A 91 -7.77 -2.23 0.09
C VAL A 91 -6.75 -3.12 0.81
N GLY A 92 -5.64 -2.55 1.29
CA GLY A 92 -4.64 -3.30 2.06
C GLY A 92 -5.20 -3.89 3.35
N LEU A 93 -6.00 -3.12 4.09
CA LEU A 93 -6.64 -3.56 5.32
C LEU A 93 -7.63 -4.72 5.08
N ALA A 94 -8.44 -4.66 4.03
CA ALA A 94 -9.38 -5.71 3.69
C ALA A 94 -8.66 -7.01 3.31
N ALA A 95 -7.57 -6.91 2.55
CA ALA A 95 -6.73 -8.04 2.16
C ALA A 95 -6.14 -8.75 3.40
N LEU A 96 -5.51 -8.00 4.31
CA LEU A 96 -4.90 -8.56 5.53
C LEU A 96 -5.92 -9.12 6.52
N ARG A 97 -7.16 -8.62 6.51
CA ARG A 97 -8.25 -9.20 7.30
C ARG A 97 -8.78 -10.52 6.75
N GLY A 98 -8.45 -10.87 5.52
CA GLY A 98 -8.84 -12.14 4.88
C GLY A 98 -10.35 -12.28 4.65
N ARG A 99 -11.11 -11.18 4.62
CA ARG A 99 -12.55 -11.20 4.33
C ARG A 99 -12.77 -11.29 2.83
N GLU A 100 -12.70 -12.51 2.28
CA GLU A 100 -12.60 -12.75 0.84
C GLU A 100 -13.61 -11.96 0.01
N VAL A 101 -14.91 -12.09 0.31
CA VAL A 101 -15.98 -11.45 -0.49
C VAL A 101 -15.83 -9.93 -0.51
N GLU A 102 -15.60 -9.32 0.65
CA GLU A 102 -15.43 -7.87 0.79
C GLU A 102 -14.15 -7.39 0.09
N ALA A 103 -13.05 -8.11 0.29
CA ALA A 103 -11.75 -7.75 -0.26
C ALA A 103 -11.73 -7.87 -1.79
N VAL A 104 -12.26 -8.98 -2.35
CA VAL A 104 -12.31 -9.18 -3.82
C VAL A 104 -13.16 -8.13 -4.50
N ASP A 105 -14.33 -7.79 -3.95
CA ASP A 105 -15.18 -6.73 -4.51
C ASP A 105 -14.47 -5.36 -4.46
N LEU A 106 -13.85 -5.00 -3.33
CA LEU A 106 -13.14 -3.73 -3.18
C LEU A 106 -11.92 -3.66 -4.11
N ILE A 107 -11.11 -4.71 -4.18
CA ILE A 107 -9.97 -4.86 -5.09
C ILE A 107 -10.41 -4.67 -6.54
N GLY A 108 -11.47 -5.34 -6.97
CA GLY A 108 -11.98 -5.27 -8.34
C GLY A 108 -12.44 -3.86 -8.74
N ARG A 109 -13.20 -3.20 -7.86
CA ARG A 109 -13.64 -1.81 -8.10
C ARG A 109 -12.47 -0.84 -8.12
N THR A 110 -11.55 -0.95 -7.18
CA THR A 110 -10.36 -0.09 -7.13
C THR A 110 -9.48 -0.28 -8.36
N ARG A 111 -9.25 -1.54 -8.80
CA ARG A 111 -8.51 -1.85 -10.02
C ARG A 111 -9.11 -1.15 -11.23
N THR A 112 -10.42 -1.26 -11.42
CA THR A 112 -11.13 -0.61 -12.53
C THR A 112 -10.89 0.90 -12.53
N GLU A 113 -10.98 1.52 -11.37
CA GLU A 113 -10.84 2.97 -11.23
C GLU A 113 -9.41 3.45 -11.46
N VAL A 114 -8.40 2.81 -10.84
CA VAL A 114 -6.98 3.21 -11.02
C VAL A 114 -6.50 2.95 -12.45
N THR A 115 -6.97 1.86 -13.09
CA THR A 115 -6.67 1.59 -14.50
C THR A 115 -7.26 2.67 -15.41
N ARG A 116 -8.52 3.05 -15.17
CA ARG A 116 -9.20 4.13 -15.95
C ARG A 116 -8.46 5.47 -15.81
N ARG A 117 -7.85 5.75 -14.67
CA ARG A 117 -7.07 6.98 -14.41
C ARG A 117 -5.62 6.90 -14.90
N GLY A 118 -5.12 5.74 -15.28
CA GLY A 118 -3.72 5.53 -15.64
C GLY A 118 -2.77 5.58 -14.43
N GLU A 119 -3.27 5.24 -13.22
CA GLU A 119 -2.49 5.23 -11.98
C GLU A 119 -1.71 3.92 -11.86
N GLY A 120 -0.54 3.79 -12.50
CA GLY A 120 0.28 2.58 -12.49
C GLY A 120 0.58 2.06 -11.09
N ILE A 121 1.02 2.95 -10.18
CA ILE A 121 1.27 2.59 -8.77
C ILE A 121 0.01 2.06 -8.07
N GLY A 122 -1.16 2.58 -8.43
CA GLY A 122 -2.44 2.09 -7.91
C GLY A 122 -2.74 0.67 -8.35
N VAL A 123 -2.43 0.32 -9.59
CA VAL A 123 -2.55 -1.05 -10.11
C VAL A 123 -1.65 -2.00 -9.33
N SER A 124 -0.38 -1.61 -9.10
CA SER A 124 0.57 -2.43 -8.35
C SER A 124 0.15 -2.61 -6.89
N VAL A 125 -0.40 -1.58 -6.24
CA VAL A 125 -0.96 -1.69 -4.87
C VAL A 125 -2.12 -2.69 -4.82
N VAL A 126 -3.00 -2.66 -5.82
CA VAL A 126 -4.14 -3.57 -5.90
C VAL A 126 -3.68 -5.02 -6.15
N ASP A 127 -2.69 -5.22 -7.02
CA ASP A 127 -2.10 -6.54 -7.27
C ASP A 127 -1.38 -7.10 -6.04
N TRP A 128 -0.66 -6.24 -5.28
CA TRP A 128 -0.09 -6.63 -4.00
C TRP A 128 -1.16 -7.05 -2.99
N ALA A 129 -2.23 -6.29 -2.85
CA ALA A 129 -3.32 -6.62 -1.93
C ALA A 129 -4.00 -7.94 -2.30
N GLU A 130 -4.15 -8.22 -3.59
CA GLU A 130 -4.68 -9.49 -4.09
C GLU A 130 -3.74 -10.66 -3.73
N ALA A 131 -2.42 -10.48 -3.87
CA ALA A 131 -1.44 -11.47 -3.48
C ALA A 131 -1.47 -11.78 -1.98
N VAL A 132 -1.53 -10.73 -1.12
CA VAL A 132 -1.69 -10.85 0.33
C VAL A 132 -2.95 -11.62 0.68
N LEU A 133 -4.09 -11.26 0.10
CA LEU A 133 -5.36 -11.93 0.33
C LEU A 133 -5.28 -13.42 0.01
N TYR A 134 -4.77 -13.75 -1.17
CA TYR A 134 -4.74 -15.14 -1.62
C TYR A 134 -3.70 -16.00 -0.90
N ASN A 135 -2.56 -15.43 -0.47
CA ASN A 135 -1.64 -16.12 0.44
C ASN A 135 -2.34 -16.45 1.77
N GLY A 136 -3.05 -15.48 2.36
CA GLY A 136 -3.81 -15.66 3.59
C GLY A 136 -4.94 -16.71 3.49
N LEU A 137 -5.49 -16.88 2.29
CA LEU A 137 -6.53 -17.89 1.98
C LEU A 137 -5.98 -19.24 1.51
N ALA A 138 -4.65 -19.43 1.52
CA ALA A 138 -3.95 -20.60 1.00
C ALA A 138 -4.19 -20.88 -0.50
N ARG A 139 -4.55 -19.86 -1.26
CA ARG A 139 -4.71 -19.90 -2.72
C ARG A 139 -3.42 -19.49 -3.40
N TYR A 140 -2.37 -20.24 -3.19
CA TYR A 140 -0.98 -19.87 -3.49
C TYR A 140 -0.69 -19.65 -4.98
N GLU A 141 -1.37 -20.35 -5.89
CA GLU A 141 -1.23 -20.12 -7.34
C GLU A 141 -1.81 -18.76 -7.76
N ASP A 142 -2.95 -18.39 -7.19
CA ASP A 142 -3.59 -17.09 -7.43
C ASP A 142 -2.72 -15.97 -6.83
N ALA A 143 -2.21 -16.19 -5.60
CA ALA A 143 -1.28 -15.25 -4.95
C ALA A 143 -0.01 -15.03 -5.78
N ARG A 144 0.61 -16.11 -6.28
CA ARG A 144 1.78 -16.03 -7.14
C ARG A 144 1.48 -15.24 -8.41
N SER A 145 0.36 -15.53 -9.04
CA SER A 145 -0.04 -14.84 -10.28
C SER A 145 -0.23 -13.34 -10.05
N ALA A 146 -0.88 -12.95 -8.95
CA ALA A 146 -1.06 -11.56 -8.56
C ALA A 146 0.28 -10.87 -8.25
N ALA A 147 1.13 -11.51 -7.46
CA ALA A 147 2.43 -10.95 -7.06
C ALA A 147 3.38 -10.75 -8.24
N LEU A 148 3.41 -11.66 -9.21
CA LEU A 148 4.25 -11.54 -10.40
C LEU A 148 3.85 -10.37 -11.29
N ARG A 149 2.56 -10.01 -11.36
CA ARG A 149 2.14 -8.80 -12.09
C ARG A 149 2.80 -7.53 -11.54
N VAL A 150 2.96 -7.42 -10.21
CA VAL A 150 3.67 -6.30 -9.59
C VAL A 150 5.15 -6.28 -9.96
N VAL A 151 5.80 -7.44 -9.97
CA VAL A 151 7.22 -7.56 -10.34
C VAL A 151 7.47 -7.13 -11.78
N ASP A 152 6.55 -7.45 -12.69
CA ASP A 152 6.66 -7.12 -14.11
C ASP A 152 6.47 -5.63 -14.40
N HIS A 153 5.71 -4.91 -13.57
CA HIS A 153 5.46 -3.46 -13.74
C HIS A 153 6.66 -2.58 -13.39
N GLN A 154 7.67 -3.08 -12.69
CA GLN A 154 8.88 -2.35 -12.28
C GLN A 154 8.63 -1.02 -11.56
N ASP A 155 7.47 -0.86 -10.95
CA ASP A 155 7.13 0.32 -10.16
C ASP A 155 7.98 0.41 -8.90
N LEU A 156 8.38 1.64 -8.54
CA LEU A 156 9.35 1.88 -7.46
C LEU A 156 8.93 1.38 -6.09
N ASN A 157 7.65 1.34 -5.76
CA ASN A 157 7.21 1.08 -4.38
C ASN A 157 6.69 -0.34 -4.13
N PRO A 158 5.68 -0.83 -4.83
CA PRO A 158 5.12 -2.13 -4.51
C PRO A 158 6.03 -3.31 -4.86
N SER A 159 7.04 -3.10 -5.73
CA SER A 159 7.92 -4.17 -6.17
C SER A 159 8.75 -4.78 -5.03
N THR A 160 9.15 -3.99 -4.02
CA THR A 160 9.86 -4.53 -2.85
C THR A 160 8.90 -5.19 -1.86
N TRP A 161 7.72 -4.63 -1.65
CA TRP A 161 6.72 -5.17 -0.73
C TRP A 161 6.13 -6.49 -1.20
N VAL A 162 6.06 -6.70 -2.52
CA VAL A 162 5.49 -7.93 -3.07
C VAL A 162 6.46 -9.10 -3.01
N MET A 163 7.76 -8.87 -2.86
CA MET A 163 8.75 -9.95 -2.85
C MET A 163 8.50 -11.01 -1.76
N PRO A 164 8.18 -10.65 -0.51
CA PRO A 164 7.77 -11.64 0.49
C PRO A 164 6.58 -12.49 0.05
N GLU A 165 5.57 -11.86 -0.59
CA GLU A 165 4.39 -12.56 -1.09
C GLU A 165 4.73 -13.54 -2.22
N VAL A 166 5.64 -13.15 -3.12
CA VAL A 166 6.16 -14.05 -4.17
C VAL A 166 6.87 -15.24 -3.55
N ILE A 167 7.72 -15.00 -2.54
CA ILE A 167 8.50 -16.05 -1.87
C ILE A 167 7.55 -17.05 -1.19
N GLU A 168 6.60 -16.58 -0.41
CA GLU A 168 5.63 -17.43 0.27
C GLU A 168 4.81 -18.25 -0.74
N ALA A 169 4.18 -17.57 -1.70
CA ALA A 169 3.37 -18.22 -2.72
C ALA A 169 4.17 -19.25 -3.52
N ALA A 170 5.40 -18.93 -3.92
CA ALA A 170 6.25 -19.83 -4.69
C ALA A 170 6.66 -21.09 -3.90
N VAL A 171 7.02 -20.94 -2.62
CA VAL A 171 7.33 -22.09 -1.77
C VAL A 171 6.12 -22.99 -1.60
N ARG A 172 4.97 -22.40 -1.29
CA ARG A 172 3.71 -23.13 -1.03
C ARG A 172 3.12 -23.75 -2.30
N ALA A 173 3.33 -23.13 -3.46
CA ALA A 173 2.90 -23.66 -4.78
C ALA A 173 3.89 -24.63 -5.40
N GLY A 174 4.98 -25.00 -4.70
CA GLY A 174 5.94 -25.99 -5.19
C GLY A 174 6.90 -25.49 -6.28
N THR A 175 7.20 -24.19 -6.30
CA THR A 175 8.17 -23.56 -7.21
C THR A 175 9.33 -22.90 -6.44
N PRO A 176 10.14 -23.69 -5.69
CA PRO A 176 11.18 -23.17 -4.80
C PRO A 176 12.30 -22.41 -5.52
N GLU A 177 12.54 -22.66 -6.79
CA GLU A 177 13.53 -21.94 -7.60
C GLU A 177 13.14 -20.47 -7.77
N LEU A 178 11.84 -20.19 -7.97
CA LEU A 178 11.33 -18.83 -8.03
C LEU A 178 11.50 -18.13 -6.67
N ALA A 179 11.20 -18.82 -5.57
CA ALA A 179 11.38 -18.27 -4.23
C ALA A 179 12.86 -17.92 -3.99
N ALA A 180 13.79 -18.82 -4.32
CA ALA A 180 15.23 -18.59 -4.17
C ALA A 180 15.73 -17.45 -5.07
N HIS A 181 15.20 -17.32 -6.29
CA HIS A 181 15.52 -16.19 -7.17
C HIS A 181 15.04 -14.86 -6.58
N THR A 182 13.80 -14.80 -6.13
CA THR A 182 13.20 -13.59 -5.54
C THR A 182 13.91 -13.17 -4.26
N HIS A 183 14.25 -14.14 -3.40
CA HIS A 183 14.99 -13.88 -2.16
C HIS A 183 16.35 -13.21 -2.44
N ARG A 184 17.09 -13.68 -3.45
CA ARG A 184 18.38 -13.05 -3.82
C ARG A 184 18.26 -11.61 -4.33
N ARG A 185 17.07 -11.18 -4.74
CA ARG A 185 16.78 -9.79 -5.14
C ARG A 185 16.35 -8.91 -3.96
N LEU A 186 15.86 -9.53 -2.89
CA LEU A 186 15.40 -8.84 -1.69
C LEU A 186 16.56 -8.49 -0.73
N VAL A 187 17.62 -9.33 -0.73
CA VAL A 187 18.81 -9.16 0.12
C VAL A 187 20.01 -8.72 -0.73
#